data_09bbacd15e34bebb4f8370062f6f40e9
#
_entry.id   09bbacd15e34bebb4f8370062f6f40e9
#
_cell.length_a   1.000
_cell.length_b   1.000
_cell.length_c   1.000
_cell.angle_alpha   90.00
_cell.angle_beta   90.00
_cell.angle_gamma   90.00
#
_symmetry.space_group_name_H-M   'P 1'
#
loop_
_entity.id
_entity.type
_entity.pdbx_description
1 polymer ?
#
loop_
_entity_poly.entity_id
_entity_poly.type
_entity_poly.pdbx_seq_one_letter_code
_entity_poly.pdbx_strand_id
1 'polypeptide(L)'
;MLLLIFVILRCGILTLHQISEMISNKFMSLKTHDYKFDVGDSICLCFNMITETCFTVWLFKYEIVVLSKFFPFNLLCLLICDDLLYAPYHHTLHHKYIYHWIHFRHHKISHPSKSYIHASMEHPLEMIGALLLHASLITILHPILDKASILFHVFLKALGACLNHSGRDVQCAIYKTKCHHMHHMYGMCNFSQYFFMYDRFIGTYKI
;
A
#
# COMPACT_ATOMS: atom_id res chain seq x y z
N MET A 1 -20.98 1.32 19.28
CA MET A 1 -20.33 0.45 18.29
C MET A 1 -19.52 1.25 17.27
N LEU A 2 -20.11 2.14 16.48
CA LEU A 2 -19.41 2.97 15.48
C LEU A 2 -18.24 3.78 16.05
N LEU A 3 -18.41 4.45 17.19
CA LEU A 3 -17.38 5.24 17.85
C LEU A 3 -16.18 4.37 18.26
N LEU A 4 -16.44 3.17 18.79
CA LEU A 4 -15.39 2.23 19.19
C LEU A 4 -14.58 1.74 17.96
N ILE A 5 -15.26 1.41 16.88
CA ILE A 5 -14.63 1.03 15.61
C ILE A 5 -13.76 2.17 15.10
N PHE A 6 -14.26 3.40 15.10
CA PHE A 6 -13.51 4.59 14.69
C PHE A 6 -12.25 4.82 15.55
N VAL A 7 -12.36 4.64 16.87
CA VAL A 7 -11.23 4.77 17.81
C VAL A 7 -10.18 3.70 17.55
N ILE A 8 -10.59 2.42 17.40
CA ILE A 8 -9.68 1.31 17.13
C ILE A 8 -8.92 1.54 15.82
N LEU A 9 -9.60 1.99 14.78
CA LEU A 9 -9.01 2.26 13.48
C LEU A 9 -8.06 3.44 13.51
N ARG A 10 -8.43 4.51 14.19
CA ARG A 10 -7.54 5.67 14.38
C ARG A 10 -6.30 5.30 15.19
N CYS A 11 -6.44 4.48 16.22
CA CYS A 11 -5.32 3.91 16.96
C CYS A 11 -4.46 3.01 16.07
N GLY A 12 -5.06 2.18 15.22
CA GLY A 12 -4.34 1.32 14.28
C GLY A 12 -3.52 2.12 13.26
N ILE A 13 -4.10 3.14 12.66
CA ILE A 13 -3.41 4.06 11.73
C ILE A 13 -2.26 4.80 12.42
N LEU A 14 -2.50 5.34 13.61
CA LEU A 14 -1.46 6.02 14.39
C LEU A 14 -0.33 5.05 14.76
N THR A 15 -0.66 3.83 15.13
CA THR A 15 0.32 2.78 15.45
C THR A 15 1.15 2.41 14.23
N LEU A 16 0.53 2.22 13.06
CA LEU A 16 1.23 1.98 11.80
C LEU A 16 2.17 3.13 11.44
N HIS A 17 1.72 4.36 11.59
CA HIS A 17 2.55 5.54 11.34
C HIS A 17 3.75 5.56 12.29
N GLN A 18 3.55 5.35 13.60
CA GLN A 18 4.63 5.29 14.60
C GLN A 18 5.62 4.17 14.32
N ILE A 19 5.15 2.95 13.98
CA ILE A 19 6.02 1.82 13.61
C ILE A 19 6.83 2.17 12.36
N SER A 20 6.19 2.74 11.34
CA SER A 20 6.86 3.17 10.12
C SER A 20 7.95 4.20 10.42
N GLU A 21 7.69 5.20 11.26
CA GLU A 21 8.68 6.19 11.67
C GLU A 21 9.83 5.57 12.49
N MET A 22 9.52 4.69 13.44
CA MET A 22 10.55 3.99 14.23
C MET A 22 11.51 3.18 13.34
N ILE A 23 10.96 2.48 12.32
CA ILE A 23 11.77 1.73 11.38
C ILE A 23 12.56 2.68 10.50
N SER A 24 11.89 3.64 9.89
CA SER A 24 12.45 4.51 8.85
C SER A 24 13.50 5.50 9.39
N ASN A 25 13.37 5.97 10.63
CA ASN A 25 14.33 6.90 11.24
C ASN A 25 15.76 6.32 11.42
N LYS A 26 15.90 4.99 11.28
CA LYS A 26 17.22 4.32 11.30
C LYS A 26 17.94 4.36 9.95
N PHE A 27 17.30 4.85 8.90
CA PHE A 27 17.80 4.84 7.53
C PHE A 27 18.07 6.25 7.01
N MET A 28 18.86 6.35 5.94
CA MET A 28 19.18 7.62 5.28
C MET A 28 17.93 8.31 4.76
N SER A 29 17.89 9.63 4.89
CA SER A 29 16.85 10.45 4.27
C SER A 29 17.04 10.50 2.75
N LEU A 30 15.96 10.30 2.03
CA LEU A 30 15.87 10.60 0.61
C LEU A 30 15.53 12.08 0.41
N LYS A 31 15.72 12.58 -0.80
CA LYS A 31 15.30 13.95 -1.15
C LYS A 31 13.78 14.07 -1.01
N THR A 32 13.31 15.03 -0.24
CA THR A 32 11.89 15.29 -0.01
C THR A 32 11.56 16.74 -0.33
N HIS A 33 10.29 16.99 -0.66
CA HIS A 33 9.74 18.33 -0.84
C HIS A 33 8.47 18.47 -0.01
N ASP A 34 8.29 19.65 0.58
CA ASP A 34 7.03 19.98 1.25
C ASP A 34 5.91 20.12 0.21
N TYR A 35 4.86 19.35 0.44
CA TYR A 35 3.63 19.41 -0.34
C TYR A 35 2.53 20.10 0.48
N LYS A 36 1.88 21.10 -0.12
CA LYS A 36 0.73 21.79 0.49
C LYS A 36 -0.55 21.16 -0.04
N PHE A 37 -1.35 20.61 0.85
CA PHE A 37 -2.64 20.01 0.54
C PHE A 37 -3.65 21.09 0.14
N ASP A 38 -4.38 20.82 -0.93
CA ASP A 38 -5.58 21.57 -1.29
C ASP A 38 -6.84 20.93 -0.65
N VAL A 39 -7.99 21.58 -0.82
CA VAL A 39 -9.28 21.08 -0.28
C VAL A 39 -9.66 19.75 -0.93
N GLY A 40 -9.43 19.60 -2.23
CA GLY A 40 -9.72 18.36 -2.96
C GLY A 40 -8.85 17.20 -2.49
N ASP A 41 -7.59 17.47 -2.14
CA ASP A 41 -6.68 16.49 -1.55
C ASP A 41 -7.19 16.01 -0.19
N SER A 42 -7.66 16.93 0.65
CA SER A 42 -8.21 16.61 1.96
C SER A 42 -9.49 15.78 1.86
N ILE A 43 -10.36 16.08 0.90
CA ILE A 43 -11.59 15.31 0.66
C ILE A 43 -11.23 13.88 0.21
N CYS A 44 -10.31 13.71 -0.73
CA CYS A 44 -9.87 12.39 -1.18
C CYS A 44 -9.24 11.59 -0.04
N LEU A 45 -8.37 12.20 0.75
CA LEU A 45 -7.76 11.56 1.91
C LEU A 45 -8.82 11.07 2.90
N CYS A 46 -9.79 11.91 3.26
CA CYS A 46 -10.88 11.52 4.15
C CYS A 46 -11.70 10.35 3.58
N PHE A 47 -12.03 10.40 2.29
CA PHE A 47 -12.75 9.32 1.62
C PHE A 47 -11.97 8.01 1.66
N ASN A 48 -10.69 8.05 1.33
CA ASN A 48 -9.82 6.87 1.32
C ASN A 48 -9.68 6.27 2.72
N MET A 49 -9.52 7.09 3.75
CA MET A 49 -9.49 6.63 5.15
C MET A 49 -10.79 5.92 5.56
N ILE A 50 -11.95 6.43 5.14
CA ILE A 50 -13.24 5.79 5.40
C ILE A 50 -13.33 4.46 4.67
N THR A 51 -12.92 4.41 3.41
CA THR A 51 -12.98 3.22 2.55
C THR A 51 -12.07 2.11 3.07
N GLU A 52 -10.81 2.42 3.43
CA GLU A 52 -9.88 1.48 4.08
C GLU A 52 -10.45 0.95 5.40
N THR A 53 -11.09 1.84 6.16
CA THR A 53 -11.79 1.49 7.41
C THR A 53 -12.88 0.47 7.17
N CYS A 54 -13.76 0.72 6.20
CA CYS A 54 -14.85 -0.19 5.85
C CYS A 54 -14.31 -1.56 5.37
N PHE A 55 -13.26 -1.55 4.58
CA PHE A 55 -12.59 -2.78 4.13
C PHE A 55 -12.00 -3.58 5.29
N THR A 56 -11.32 -2.91 6.22
CA THR A 56 -10.74 -3.56 7.41
C THR A 56 -11.84 -4.15 8.30
N VAL A 57 -12.95 -3.41 8.53
CA VAL A 57 -14.11 -3.92 9.28
C VAL A 57 -14.73 -5.14 8.58
N TRP A 58 -14.82 -5.12 7.25
CA TRP A 58 -15.30 -6.26 6.48
C TRP A 58 -14.42 -7.49 6.68
N LEU A 59 -13.10 -7.34 6.66
CA LEU A 59 -12.16 -8.44 6.95
C LEU A 59 -12.32 -9.03 8.35
N PHE A 60 -12.56 -8.19 9.37
CA PHE A 60 -12.74 -8.65 10.75
C PHE A 60 -14.08 -9.36 11.04
N LYS A 61 -15.05 -9.31 10.12
CA LYS A 61 -16.29 -10.10 10.26
C LYS A 61 -16.07 -11.61 10.15
N TYR A 62 -14.96 -12.04 9.56
CA TYR A 62 -14.59 -13.43 9.48
C TYR A 62 -13.97 -13.86 10.82
N GLU A 63 -14.64 -14.84 11.51
CA GLU A 63 -14.35 -15.25 12.87
C GLU A 63 -12.91 -15.74 13.11
N ILE A 64 -12.49 -15.69 14.37
CA ILE A 64 -11.28 -16.19 15.07
C ILE A 64 -10.03 -16.46 14.20
N VAL A 65 -8.97 -15.72 14.51
CA VAL A 65 -7.63 -15.89 13.89
C VAL A 65 -6.97 -17.16 14.43
N VAL A 66 -6.97 -18.21 13.64
CA VAL A 66 -6.20 -19.43 13.94
C VAL A 66 -4.90 -19.38 13.13
N LEU A 67 -3.77 -19.50 13.82
CA LEU A 67 -2.47 -19.64 13.18
C LEU A 67 -2.29 -21.07 12.67
N SER A 68 -2.19 -21.24 11.37
CA SER A 68 -1.93 -22.54 10.74
C SER A 68 -0.42 -22.83 10.71
N LYS A 69 -0.05 -24.13 10.73
CA LYS A 69 1.34 -24.56 10.45
C LYS A 69 1.82 -24.15 9.05
N PHE A 70 0.91 -23.84 8.14
CA PHE A 70 1.19 -23.35 6.79
C PHE A 70 1.29 -21.83 6.70
N PHE A 71 1.18 -21.11 7.82
CA PHE A 71 1.21 -19.63 7.85
C PHE A 71 2.34 -18.99 7.01
N PRO A 72 3.62 -19.40 7.12
CA PRO A 72 4.68 -18.77 6.33
C PRO A 72 4.50 -18.98 4.82
N PHE A 73 4.04 -20.15 4.42
CA PHE A 73 3.79 -20.48 3.02
C PHE A 73 2.59 -19.70 2.48
N ASN A 74 1.48 -19.67 3.22
CA ASN A 74 0.28 -18.93 2.86
C ASN A 74 0.55 -17.44 2.72
N LEU A 75 1.31 -16.87 3.66
CA LEU A 75 1.72 -15.46 3.61
C LEU A 75 2.60 -15.17 2.38
N LEU A 76 3.57 -16.04 2.09
CA LEU A 76 4.43 -15.88 0.91
C LEU A 76 3.61 -15.96 -0.39
N CYS A 77 2.67 -16.90 -0.49
CA CYS A 77 1.76 -17.00 -1.63
C CYS A 77 0.94 -15.72 -1.80
N LEU A 78 0.37 -15.18 -0.70
CA LEU A 78 -0.37 -13.92 -0.74
C LEU A 78 0.49 -12.76 -1.24
N LEU A 79 1.69 -12.60 -0.72
CA LEU A 79 2.60 -11.52 -1.11
C LEU A 79 3.00 -11.62 -2.60
N ILE A 80 3.29 -12.83 -3.09
CA ILE A 80 3.65 -13.04 -4.49
C ILE A 80 2.45 -12.77 -5.41
N CYS A 81 1.28 -13.34 -5.11
CA CYS A 81 0.08 -13.15 -5.93
C CYS A 81 -0.38 -11.69 -5.93
N ASP A 82 -0.30 -11.02 -4.77
CA ASP A 82 -0.62 -9.59 -4.67
C ASP A 82 0.31 -8.74 -5.54
N ASP A 83 1.62 -8.96 -5.47
CA ASP A 83 2.60 -8.21 -6.25
C ASP A 83 2.41 -8.41 -7.76
N LEU A 84 2.11 -9.66 -8.18
CA LEU A 84 1.84 -10.02 -9.58
C LEU A 84 0.52 -9.44 -10.10
N LEU A 85 -0.48 -9.20 -9.26
CA LEU A 85 -1.75 -8.58 -9.64
C LEU A 85 -1.69 -7.05 -9.54
N TYR A 86 -1.07 -6.55 -8.47
CA TYR A 86 -0.98 -5.11 -8.23
C TYR A 86 -0.10 -4.39 -9.24
N ALA A 87 1.05 -4.95 -9.62
CA ALA A 87 1.98 -4.29 -10.52
C ALA A 87 1.39 -4.04 -11.94
N PRO A 88 0.69 -4.99 -12.61
CA PRO A 88 -0.02 -4.70 -13.86
C PRO A 88 -1.16 -3.68 -13.68
N TYR A 89 -1.91 -3.76 -12.58
CA TYR A 89 -2.93 -2.76 -12.24
C TYR A 89 -2.31 -1.37 -12.15
N HIS A 90 -1.26 -1.22 -11.35
CA HIS A 90 -0.53 0.03 -11.16
C HIS A 90 0.05 0.57 -12.49
N HIS A 91 0.65 -0.32 -13.30
CA HIS A 91 1.12 0.05 -14.64
C HIS A 91 -0.03 0.56 -15.53
N THR A 92 -1.23 -0.06 -15.44
CA THR A 92 -2.42 0.39 -16.18
C THR A 92 -2.84 1.80 -15.76
N LEU A 93 -2.71 2.18 -14.49
CA LEU A 93 -2.99 3.53 -14.00
C LEU A 93 -2.07 4.58 -14.64
N HIS A 94 -0.87 4.20 -15.08
CA HIS A 94 0.06 5.06 -15.83
C HIS A 94 -0.28 5.20 -17.31
N HIS A 95 -1.30 4.49 -17.80
CA HIS A 95 -1.72 4.63 -19.21
C HIS A 95 -2.23 6.04 -19.46
N LYS A 96 -1.82 6.66 -20.60
CA LYS A 96 -2.07 8.07 -20.97
C LYS A 96 -3.54 8.54 -20.84
N TYR A 97 -4.51 7.65 -20.99
CA TYR A 97 -5.94 7.98 -20.87
C TYR A 97 -6.48 7.90 -19.43
N ILE A 98 -5.76 7.22 -18.53
CA ILE A 98 -6.18 7.01 -17.14
C ILE A 98 -5.40 7.90 -16.18
N TYR A 99 -4.09 8.04 -16.42
CA TYR A 99 -3.15 8.72 -15.54
C TYR A 99 -3.64 10.08 -15.07
N HIS A 100 -4.00 10.97 -15.98
CA HIS A 100 -4.40 12.34 -15.65
C HIS A 100 -5.68 12.45 -14.84
N TRP A 101 -6.58 11.48 -14.95
CA TRP A 101 -7.86 11.48 -14.27
C TRP A 101 -7.82 10.84 -12.88
N ILE A 102 -7.00 9.81 -12.74
CA ILE A 102 -6.99 8.95 -11.54
C ILE A 102 -5.63 9.05 -10.83
N HIS A 103 -4.57 8.57 -11.44
CA HIS A 103 -3.29 8.32 -10.79
C HIS A 103 -2.40 9.56 -10.61
N PHE A 104 -2.58 10.59 -11.43
CA PHE A 104 -1.85 11.86 -11.31
C PHE A 104 -1.94 12.47 -9.91
N ARG A 105 -3.07 12.30 -9.21
CA ARG A 105 -3.23 12.81 -7.84
C ARG A 105 -2.21 12.21 -6.89
N HIS A 106 -1.95 10.91 -7.00
CA HIS A 106 -0.93 10.21 -6.23
C HIS A 106 0.48 10.76 -6.56
N HIS A 107 0.76 10.97 -7.84
CA HIS A 107 2.03 11.50 -8.34
C HIS A 107 2.23 13.01 -8.18
N LYS A 108 1.23 13.78 -7.73
CA LYS A 108 1.44 15.20 -7.33
C LYS A 108 2.56 15.32 -6.29
N ILE A 109 2.78 14.28 -5.49
CA ILE A 109 3.83 14.21 -4.49
C ILE A 109 4.99 13.41 -5.09
N SER A 110 5.84 14.07 -5.87
CA SER A 110 7.01 13.45 -6.52
C SER A 110 8.08 12.96 -5.53
N HIS A 111 8.09 13.47 -4.31
CA HIS A 111 9.05 13.12 -3.26
C HIS A 111 8.31 12.91 -1.93
N PRO A 112 7.62 11.78 -1.76
CA PRO A 112 6.81 11.52 -0.59
C PRO A 112 7.66 11.43 0.70
N SER A 113 7.13 11.95 1.81
CA SER A 113 7.83 12.01 3.09
C SER A 113 6.95 11.94 4.33
N LYS A 114 5.61 11.92 4.16
CA LYS A 114 4.66 11.91 5.29
C LYS A 114 3.96 10.56 5.45
N SER A 115 4.67 9.48 5.12
CA SER A 115 4.26 8.09 5.42
C SER A 115 2.80 7.82 5.01
N TYR A 116 1.93 7.46 5.96
CA TYR A 116 0.53 7.13 5.70
C TYR A 116 -0.24 8.22 4.95
N ILE A 117 -0.03 9.50 5.30
CA ILE A 117 -0.76 10.61 4.67
C ILE A 117 -0.45 10.68 3.16
N HIS A 118 0.82 10.55 2.79
CA HIS A 118 1.22 10.56 1.39
C HIS A 118 0.87 9.25 0.67
N ALA A 119 0.86 8.12 1.39
CA ALA A 119 0.43 6.83 0.83
C ALA A 119 -1.06 6.85 0.44
N SER A 120 -1.93 7.41 1.29
CA SER A 120 -3.38 7.47 1.06
C SER A 120 -3.81 8.67 0.21
N MET A 121 -2.84 9.43 -0.33
CA MET A 121 -3.07 10.60 -1.16
C MET A 121 -3.26 10.20 -2.62
N GLU A 122 -4.38 9.56 -2.90
CA GLU A 122 -4.74 9.04 -4.22
C GLU A 122 -6.20 9.36 -4.57
N HIS A 123 -6.58 9.16 -5.81
CA HIS A 123 -7.96 9.34 -6.23
C HIS A 123 -8.86 8.23 -5.64
N PRO A 124 -10.11 8.54 -5.19
CA PRO A 124 -11.01 7.53 -4.64
C PRO A 124 -11.22 6.28 -5.52
N LEU A 125 -11.27 6.43 -6.83
CA LEU A 125 -11.39 5.30 -7.75
C LEU A 125 -10.13 4.41 -7.78
N GLU A 126 -8.96 4.98 -7.56
CA GLU A 126 -7.71 4.22 -7.42
C GLU A 126 -7.75 3.37 -6.14
N MET A 127 -8.10 3.98 -5.01
CA MET A 127 -8.26 3.28 -3.74
C MET A 127 -9.28 2.14 -3.85
N ILE A 128 -10.46 2.40 -4.39
CA ILE A 128 -11.50 1.39 -4.57
C ILE A 128 -10.99 0.25 -5.47
N GLY A 129 -10.34 0.57 -6.59
CA GLY A 129 -9.78 -0.41 -7.51
C GLY A 129 -8.74 -1.31 -6.84
N ALA A 130 -7.80 -0.73 -6.08
CA ALA A 130 -6.81 -1.47 -5.31
C ALA A 130 -7.47 -2.39 -4.25
N LEU A 131 -8.44 -1.89 -3.49
CA LEU A 131 -9.14 -2.69 -2.48
C LEU A 131 -9.99 -3.81 -3.10
N LEU A 132 -10.63 -3.59 -4.25
CA LEU A 132 -11.35 -4.64 -4.99
C LEU A 132 -10.40 -5.72 -5.49
N LEU A 133 -9.21 -5.36 -5.96
CA LEU A 133 -8.18 -6.31 -6.36
C LEU A 133 -7.77 -7.19 -5.18
N HIS A 134 -7.51 -6.60 -4.01
CA HIS A 134 -7.15 -7.34 -2.80
C HIS A 134 -8.30 -8.21 -2.27
N ALA A 135 -9.53 -7.69 -2.27
CA ALA A 135 -10.71 -8.46 -1.89
C ALA A 135 -10.90 -9.68 -2.81
N SER A 136 -10.71 -9.50 -4.12
CA SER A 136 -10.80 -10.59 -5.10
C SER A 136 -9.73 -11.65 -4.86
N LEU A 137 -8.48 -11.24 -4.65
CA LEU A 137 -7.37 -12.15 -4.33
C LEU A 137 -7.66 -12.97 -3.05
N ILE A 138 -8.06 -12.29 -1.97
CA ILE A 138 -8.40 -12.94 -0.70
C ILE A 138 -9.57 -13.92 -0.88
N THR A 139 -10.61 -13.53 -1.63
CA THR A 139 -11.77 -14.37 -1.87
C THR A 139 -11.43 -15.63 -2.68
N ILE A 140 -10.61 -15.49 -3.72
CA ILE A 140 -10.19 -16.61 -4.57
C ILE A 140 -9.31 -17.60 -3.77
N LEU A 141 -8.40 -17.09 -2.96
CA LEU A 141 -7.47 -17.93 -2.22
C LEU A 141 -7.99 -18.37 -0.84
N HIS A 142 -9.12 -17.81 -0.38
CA HIS A 142 -9.68 -18.09 0.95
C HIS A 142 -9.81 -19.59 1.29
N PRO A 143 -10.17 -20.50 0.38
CA PRO A 143 -10.29 -21.92 0.72
C PRO A 143 -8.99 -22.61 1.17
N ILE A 144 -7.84 -22.02 0.82
CA ILE A 144 -6.51 -22.58 1.13
C ILE A 144 -5.70 -21.74 2.13
N LEU A 145 -6.22 -20.55 2.49
CA LEU A 145 -5.52 -19.61 3.38
C LEU A 145 -6.04 -19.68 4.82
N ASP A 146 -5.15 -19.47 5.78
CA ASP A 146 -5.52 -19.17 7.14
C ASP A 146 -5.71 -17.66 7.36
N LYS A 147 -6.58 -17.31 8.30
CA LYS A 147 -6.93 -15.90 8.59
C LYS A 147 -5.75 -15.08 9.12
N ALA A 148 -4.82 -15.71 9.85
CA ALA A 148 -3.63 -15.04 10.34
C ALA A 148 -2.77 -14.54 9.17
N SER A 149 -2.61 -15.36 8.11
CA SER A 149 -1.90 -14.98 6.89
C SER A 149 -2.56 -13.81 6.19
N ILE A 150 -3.90 -13.79 6.10
CA ILE A 150 -4.65 -12.69 5.48
C ILE A 150 -4.44 -11.39 6.27
N LEU A 151 -4.63 -11.41 7.59
CA LEU A 151 -4.48 -10.23 8.43
C LEU A 151 -3.04 -9.70 8.42
N PHE A 152 -2.06 -10.61 8.47
CA PHE A 152 -0.66 -10.23 8.45
C PHE A 152 -0.24 -9.69 7.07
N HIS A 153 -0.78 -10.23 5.98
CA HIS A 153 -0.59 -9.69 4.64
C HIS A 153 -1.12 -8.25 4.54
N VAL A 154 -2.37 -7.99 4.99
CA VAL A 154 -2.96 -6.64 4.99
C VAL A 154 -2.11 -5.67 5.83
N PHE A 155 -1.63 -6.13 7.00
CA PHE A 155 -0.73 -5.34 7.84
C PHE A 155 0.59 -5.00 7.13
N LEU A 156 1.25 -6.00 6.51
CA LEU A 156 2.50 -5.78 5.78
C LEU A 156 2.31 -4.84 4.59
N LYS A 157 1.17 -4.95 3.90
CA LYS A 157 0.84 -4.06 2.80
C LYS A 157 0.68 -2.61 3.26
N ALA A 158 -0.07 -2.38 4.31
CA ALA A 158 -0.25 -1.04 4.89
C ALA A 158 1.08 -0.47 5.42
N LEU A 159 1.88 -1.29 6.08
CA LEU A 159 3.22 -0.89 6.55
C LEU A 159 4.14 -0.58 5.37
N GLY A 160 4.15 -1.42 4.33
CA GLY A 160 4.93 -1.19 3.11
C GLY A 160 4.55 0.11 2.41
N ALA A 161 3.25 0.41 2.28
CA ALA A 161 2.77 1.68 1.74
C ALA A 161 3.28 2.87 2.57
N CYS A 162 3.20 2.80 3.90
CA CYS A 162 3.73 3.83 4.79
C CYS A 162 5.25 4.03 4.61
N LEU A 163 6.02 2.93 4.56
CA LEU A 163 7.48 2.98 4.38
C LEU A 163 7.87 3.54 3.02
N ASN A 164 7.20 3.14 1.95
CA ASN A 164 7.43 3.65 0.59
C ASN A 164 7.27 5.18 0.50
N HIS A 165 6.42 5.75 1.35
CA HIS A 165 6.14 7.18 1.40
C HIS A 165 6.79 7.90 2.60
N SER A 166 7.73 7.26 3.30
CA SER A 166 8.40 7.84 4.49
C SER A 166 9.50 8.84 4.18
N GLY A 167 9.96 8.92 2.93
CA GLY A 167 11.13 9.72 2.56
C GLY A 167 12.46 9.16 3.08
N ARG A 168 12.53 7.87 3.37
CA ARG A 168 13.71 7.16 3.87
C ARG A 168 14.08 6.00 2.96
N ASP A 169 15.37 5.69 2.86
CA ASP A 169 15.89 4.55 2.08
C ASP A 169 15.90 3.27 2.93
N VAL A 170 14.70 2.80 3.27
CA VAL A 170 14.52 1.52 3.98
C VAL A 170 14.73 0.38 3.01
N GLN A 171 15.62 -0.56 3.35
CA GLN A 171 15.91 -1.70 2.48
C GLN A 171 16.17 -2.99 3.24
N CYS A 172 15.74 -4.08 2.62
CA CYS A 172 16.12 -5.45 2.99
C CYS A 172 16.31 -6.28 1.71
N ALA A 173 16.55 -7.59 1.83
CA ALA A 173 16.85 -8.45 0.69
C ALA A 173 15.83 -8.40 -0.46
N ILE A 174 14.55 -8.21 -0.13
CA ILE A 174 13.45 -8.27 -1.11
C ILE A 174 12.67 -6.97 -1.26
N TYR A 175 12.99 -5.93 -0.47
CA TYR A 175 12.20 -4.72 -0.41
C TYR A 175 13.10 -3.47 -0.33
N LYS A 176 12.81 -2.46 -1.15
CA LYS A 176 13.57 -1.20 -1.21
C LYS A 176 12.62 -0.02 -1.46
N THR A 177 12.48 0.86 -0.49
CA THR A 177 11.65 2.08 -0.62
C THR A 177 12.17 3.03 -1.67
N LYS A 178 13.49 3.05 -1.93
CA LYS A 178 14.10 3.84 -2.99
C LYS A 178 13.50 3.54 -4.36
N CYS A 179 13.15 2.27 -4.64
CA CYS A 179 12.52 1.90 -5.91
C CYS A 179 11.17 2.61 -6.10
N HIS A 180 10.34 2.64 -5.07
CA HIS A 180 9.07 3.35 -5.11
C HIS A 180 9.25 4.88 -5.14
N HIS A 181 10.24 5.39 -4.44
CA HIS A 181 10.61 6.82 -4.54
C HIS A 181 11.00 7.20 -5.97
N MET A 182 11.80 6.37 -6.65
CA MET A 182 12.13 6.55 -8.07
C MET A 182 10.89 6.46 -8.97
N HIS A 183 9.93 5.58 -8.63
CA HIS A 183 8.65 5.51 -9.32
C HIS A 183 7.91 6.85 -9.26
N HIS A 184 7.79 7.48 -8.09
CA HIS A 184 7.19 8.81 -7.96
C HIS A 184 7.90 9.89 -8.76
N MET A 185 9.24 9.81 -8.87
CA MET A 185 10.04 10.79 -9.62
C MET A 185 9.93 10.62 -11.14
N TYR A 186 9.90 9.39 -11.63
CA TYR A 186 10.01 9.08 -13.07
C TYR A 186 8.75 8.49 -13.69
N GLY A 187 7.82 8.01 -12.91
CA GLY A 187 6.52 7.47 -13.30
C GLY A 187 6.58 6.09 -13.97
N MET A 188 7.38 5.92 -15.01
CA MET A 188 7.38 4.72 -15.86
C MET A 188 8.43 3.69 -15.45
N CYS A 189 8.50 3.35 -14.15
CA CYS A 189 9.38 2.32 -13.61
C CYS A 189 8.89 1.84 -12.25
N ASN A 190 9.27 0.63 -11.84
CA ASN A 190 9.06 0.09 -10.50
C ASN A 190 7.59 0.09 -10.06
N PHE A 191 6.73 -0.53 -10.85
CA PHE A 191 5.28 -0.63 -10.56
C PHE A 191 4.95 -1.63 -9.45
N SER A 192 5.84 -2.63 -9.23
CA SER A 192 5.70 -3.63 -8.17
C SER A 192 5.96 -3.04 -6.78
N GLN A 193 5.34 -3.66 -5.77
CA GLN A 193 5.43 -3.21 -4.39
C GLN A 193 6.55 -3.92 -3.61
N TYR A 194 6.83 -5.21 -3.90
CA TYR A 194 7.74 -6.05 -3.12
C TYR A 194 8.86 -6.68 -3.94
N PHE A 195 8.52 -7.61 -4.84
CA PHE A 195 9.50 -8.49 -5.47
C PHE A 195 10.05 -7.98 -6.81
N PHE A 196 9.38 -7.00 -7.41
CA PHE A 196 9.73 -6.44 -8.71
C PHE A 196 9.84 -7.48 -9.83
N MET A 197 9.11 -8.60 -9.72
CA MET A 197 9.10 -9.66 -10.72
C MET A 197 8.50 -9.16 -12.03
N TYR A 198 7.37 -8.47 -11.96
CA TYR A 198 6.72 -7.85 -13.09
C TYR A 198 7.64 -6.82 -13.77
N ASP A 199 8.24 -5.92 -12.99
CA ASP A 199 9.12 -4.88 -13.53
C ASP A 199 10.38 -5.45 -14.20
N ARG A 200 10.93 -6.52 -13.65
CA ARG A 200 12.07 -7.23 -14.28
C ARG A 200 11.66 -7.88 -15.58
N PHE A 201 10.47 -8.46 -15.63
CA PHE A 201 9.94 -9.13 -16.83
C PHE A 201 9.68 -8.15 -17.97
N ILE A 202 9.09 -6.96 -17.68
CA ILE A 202 8.78 -5.95 -18.70
C ILE A 202 9.89 -4.91 -18.90
N GLY A 203 11.02 -5.00 -18.17
CA GLY A 203 12.19 -4.12 -18.33
C GLY A 203 12.03 -2.73 -17.67
N THR A 204 11.11 -2.56 -16.72
CA THR A 204 10.89 -1.28 -16.01
C THR A 204 11.59 -1.20 -14.66
N TYR A 205 12.28 -2.25 -14.21
CA TYR A 205 13.01 -2.24 -12.94
C TYR A 205 14.21 -1.29 -12.99
N LYS A 206 14.27 -0.35 -12.04
CA LYS A 206 15.38 0.60 -11.84
C LYS A 206 15.78 0.65 -10.37
N ILE A 207 17.08 0.89 -10.10
CA ILE A 207 17.67 1.00 -8.76
C ILE A 207 18.33 2.37 -8.60
#